data_732dcaad20085921aeb0651d13fd8b1a
#
_entry.id   732dcaad20085921aeb0651d13fd8b1a
#
_cell.length_a   1.000
_cell.length_b   1.000
_cell.length_c   1.000
_cell.angle_alpha   90.00
_cell.angle_beta   90.00
_cell.angle_gamma   90.00
#
_symmetry.space_group_name_H-M   'P 1'
#
loop_
_entity.id
_entity.type
_entity.pdbx_description
1 polymer ?
#
loop_
_entity_poly.entity_id
_entity_poly.type
_entity_poly.pdbx_seq_one_letter_code
_entity_poly.pdbx_strand_id
1 'polypeptide(L)'
;MTIGLAAYRFVNNDISFNISQIRSALECAHFRADLLCFGEAFLQGFDSLSWDYERDKSVAITQNSAVMRELCALTNLYGVDLLVGYIERNGEELYSSCALLKNGILAHNYRRISVGWKDCAYADAHYCEGIEAASFLYKGREFQLALCGDLWDFPERFKTNAPLLWPVCVDYASTEWQSFRHEYAKQVSQVSPTVLLVNSLSEKSNAHGGAFCFRGGSVTQELPPDTEDILFVDVSIAPQRKIFPIFHCATQDLQARLQVAQHVVKRGDAAFRSVPDCGVA
;
A
#
# COMPACT_ATOMS: atom_id res chain seq x y z
N MET A 1 -19.58 4.89 -6.03
CA MET A 1 -18.50 5.35 -5.13
C MET A 1 -17.19 5.14 -5.84
N THR A 2 -16.47 6.23 -6.06
CA THR A 2 -15.23 6.23 -6.84
C THR A 2 -14.01 6.41 -5.93
N ILE A 3 -13.03 5.53 -6.04
CA ILE A 3 -11.73 5.61 -5.37
C ILE A 3 -10.70 6.04 -6.41
N GLY A 4 -9.92 7.08 -6.12
CA GLY A 4 -8.76 7.48 -6.89
C GLY A 4 -7.50 6.85 -6.30
N LEU A 5 -6.69 6.21 -7.14
CA LEU A 5 -5.37 5.67 -6.77
C LEU A 5 -4.32 6.57 -7.39
N ALA A 6 -3.66 7.39 -6.57
CA ALA A 6 -2.75 8.44 -7.01
C ALA A 6 -1.31 7.92 -7.04
N ALA A 7 -0.84 7.54 -8.22
CA ALA A 7 0.56 7.25 -8.47
C ALA A 7 1.32 8.55 -8.74
N TYR A 8 1.60 9.28 -7.68
CA TYR A 8 2.27 10.58 -7.73
C TYR A 8 3.70 10.48 -7.19
N ARG A 9 4.52 11.47 -7.60
CA ARG A 9 5.90 11.58 -7.18
C ARG A 9 6.02 12.05 -5.73
N PHE A 10 6.96 11.46 -4.98
CA PHE A 10 7.39 11.97 -3.69
C PHE A 10 8.90 12.23 -3.68
N VAL A 11 9.34 13.06 -2.75
CA VAL A 11 10.75 13.31 -2.45
C VAL A 11 11.01 12.99 -0.98
N ASN A 12 12.02 12.16 -0.71
CA ASN A 12 12.40 11.81 0.65
C ASN A 12 12.80 13.05 1.45
N ASN A 13 12.24 13.18 2.66
CA ASN A 13 12.46 14.30 3.59
C ASN A 13 11.99 15.68 3.09
N ASP A 14 11.14 15.74 2.04
CA ASP A 14 10.54 16.97 1.57
C ASP A 14 9.00 16.92 1.72
N ILE A 15 8.54 17.03 2.97
CA ILE A 15 7.10 17.03 3.29
C ILE A 15 6.36 18.14 2.55
N SER A 16 6.98 19.30 2.36
CA SER A 16 6.35 20.45 1.69
C SER A 16 6.07 20.13 0.21
N PHE A 17 7.04 19.55 -0.48
CA PHE A 17 6.85 19.05 -1.84
C PHE A 17 5.75 17.98 -1.89
N ASN A 18 5.81 16.99 -1.00
CA ASN A 18 4.85 15.88 -0.97
C ASN A 18 3.42 16.35 -0.68
N ILE A 19 3.23 17.35 0.19
CA ILE A 19 1.93 18.01 0.40
C ILE A 19 1.48 18.73 -0.87
N SER A 20 2.38 19.38 -1.62
CA SER A 20 2.02 20.03 -2.88
C SER A 20 1.52 19.04 -3.92
N GLN A 21 2.11 17.83 -3.96
CA GLN A 21 1.64 16.73 -4.80
C GLN A 21 0.25 16.22 -4.38
N ILE A 22 0.03 16.06 -3.07
CA ILE A 22 -1.30 15.70 -2.53
C ILE A 22 -2.34 16.77 -2.92
N ARG A 23 -2.01 18.04 -2.77
CA ARG A 23 -2.90 19.17 -3.14
C ARG A 23 -3.25 19.12 -4.62
N SER A 24 -2.26 18.97 -5.50
CA SER A 24 -2.45 18.85 -6.94
C SER A 24 -3.34 17.67 -7.33
N ALA A 25 -3.13 16.52 -6.70
CA ALA A 25 -3.93 15.32 -6.92
C ALA A 25 -5.39 15.49 -6.40
N LEU A 26 -5.59 16.13 -5.24
CA LEU A 26 -6.93 16.44 -4.71
C LEU A 26 -7.69 17.40 -5.63
N GLU A 27 -7.00 18.40 -6.20
CA GLU A 27 -7.59 19.30 -7.19
C GLU A 27 -8.04 18.54 -8.44
N CYS A 28 -7.21 17.64 -8.97
CA CYS A 28 -7.56 16.78 -10.11
C CYS A 28 -8.70 15.79 -9.78
N ALA A 29 -8.79 15.33 -8.54
CA ALA A 29 -9.81 14.37 -8.09
C ALA A 29 -11.14 15.03 -7.68
N HIS A 30 -11.18 16.36 -7.54
CA HIS A 30 -12.38 17.12 -7.18
C HIS A 30 -13.54 16.81 -8.14
N PHE A 31 -14.71 16.49 -7.62
CA PHE A 31 -15.89 15.98 -8.33
C PHE A 31 -15.75 14.64 -9.07
N ARG A 32 -14.58 13.99 -9.00
CA ARG A 32 -14.31 12.73 -9.72
C ARG A 32 -14.16 11.54 -8.78
N ALA A 33 -13.68 11.76 -7.56
CA ALA A 33 -13.51 10.71 -6.57
C ALA A 33 -14.12 11.08 -5.22
N ASP A 34 -14.53 10.06 -4.48
CA ASP A 34 -14.94 10.17 -3.08
C ASP A 34 -13.76 10.10 -2.12
N LEU A 35 -12.78 9.26 -2.44
CA LEU A 35 -11.55 9.01 -1.67
C LEU A 35 -10.36 8.95 -2.62
N LEU A 36 -9.27 9.61 -2.26
CA LEU A 36 -7.98 9.55 -2.94
C LEU A 36 -6.96 8.81 -2.09
N CYS A 37 -6.28 7.82 -2.67
CA CYS A 37 -5.31 6.96 -1.99
C CYS A 37 -3.91 7.16 -2.54
N PHE A 38 -2.93 7.35 -1.66
CA PHE A 38 -1.49 7.42 -1.95
C PHE A 38 -0.76 6.19 -1.43
N GLY A 39 0.45 5.94 -1.92
CA GLY A 39 1.30 4.83 -1.52
C GLY A 39 1.80 4.88 -0.07
N GLU A 40 2.52 3.85 0.33
CA GLU A 40 3.15 3.74 1.64
C GLU A 40 4.18 4.86 1.84
N ALA A 41 4.23 5.41 3.06
CA ALA A 41 5.16 6.45 3.52
C ALA A 41 5.26 7.68 2.59
N PHE A 42 4.22 7.94 1.77
CA PHE A 42 4.22 9.01 0.77
C PHE A 42 4.59 10.37 1.38
N LEU A 43 4.10 10.65 2.59
CA LEU A 43 4.20 11.98 3.17
C LEU A 43 5.64 12.40 3.48
N GLN A 44 6.47 11.51 4.00
CA GLN A 44 7.89 11.75 4.25
C GLN A 44 8.79 11.19 3.15
N GLY A 45 8.32 10.19 2.41
CA GLY A 45 9.09 9.32 1.53
C GLY A 45 9.58 8.06 2.25
N PHE A 46 9.66 6.96 1.53
CA PHE A 46 9.95 5.64 2.11
C PHE A 46 11.37 5.55 2.69
N ASP A 47 12.37 6.13 2.02
CA ASP A 47 13.77 6.11 2.45
C ASP A 47 14.15 7.38 3.26
N SER A 48 13.22 7.90 4.04
CA SER A 48 13.45 9.12 4.84
C SER A 48 14.12 8.86 6.17
N LEU A 49 14.10 7.62 6.64
CA LEU A 49 14.68 7.22 7.92
C LEU A 49 16.16 6.86 7.79
N SER A 50 16.93 7.19 8.81
CA SER A 50 18.35 6.91 8.93
C SER A 50 18.68 5.74 9.85
N TRP A 51 17.66 5.22 10.54
CA TRP A 51 17.73 4.20 11.59
C TRP A 51 18.49 4.67 12.83
N ASP A 52 18.58 5.99 13.01
CA ASP A 52 19.00 6.66 14.23
C ASP A 52 17.79 7.37 14.82
N TYR A 53 17.24 6.85 15.90
CA TYR A 53 16.01 7.36 16.50
C TYR A 53 16.07 8.85 16.82
N GLU A 54 17.20 9.36 17.33
CA GLU A 54 17.37 10.78 17.68
C GLU A 54 17.17 11.71 16.48
N ARG A 55 17.52 11.26 15.29
CA ARG A 55 17.29 11.96 14.03
C ARG A 55 15.87 11.71 13.52
N ASP A 56 15.46 10.45 13.49
CA ASP A 56 14.25 10.00 12.82
C ASP A 56 12.97 10.43 13.55
N LYS A 57 13.03 10.64 14.89
CA LYS A 57 11.90 11.20 15.65
C LYS A 57 11.49 12.60 15.18
N SER A 58 12.36 13.33 14.48
CA SER A 58 12.05 14.62 13.88
C SER A 58 11.46 14.52 12.47
N VAL A 59 11.69 13.39 11.77
CA VAL A 59 11.10 13.06 10.46
C VAL A 59 9.67 12.58 10.64
N ALA A 60 9.45 11.71 11.63
CA ALA A 60 8.15 11.15 11.95
C ALA A 60 7.20 12.19 12.53
N ILE A 61 5.91 12.08 12.19
CA ILE A 61 4.89 13.02 12.63
C ILE A 61 3.83 12.35 13.49
N THR A 62 3.24 13.13 14.41
CA THR A 62 2.13 12.67 15.26
C THR A 62 0.79 12.87 14.54
N GLN A 63 -0.22 12.09 14.94
CA GLN A 63 -1.58 12.18 14.37
C GLN A 63 -2.23 13.56 14.57
N ASN A 64 -1.81 14.32 15.58
CA ASN A 64 -2.30 15.67 15.87
C ASN A 64 -1.33 16.79 15.44
N SER A 65 -0.35 16.50 14.58
CA SER A 65 0.62 17.45 14.06
C SER A 65 -0.02 18.57 13.22
N ALA A 66 0.72 19.65 12.99
CA ALA A 66 0.30 20.72 12.08
C ALA A 66 0.11 20.19 10.65
N VAL A 67 0.98 19.28 10.20
CA VAL A 67 0.91 18.61 8.90
C VAL A 67 -0.40 17.81 8.74
N MET A 68 -0.78 17.00 9.73
CA MET A 68 -2.04 16.27 9.68
C MET A 68 -3.27 17.20 9.68
N ARG A 69 -3.22 18.30 10.42
CA ARG A 69 -4.29 19.32 10.38
C ARG A 69 -4.39 20.00 9.02
N GLU A 70 -3.26 20.28 8.36
CA GLU A 70 -3.25 20.82 7.00
C GLU A 70 -3.88 19.84 6.02
N LEU A 71 -3.51 18.56 6.05
CA LEU A 71 -4.11 17.53 5.19
C LEU A 71 -5.62 17.38 5.45
N CYS A 72 -6.06 17.42 6.70
CA CYS A 72 -7.47 17.45 7.05
C CYS A 72 -8.19 18.68 6.45
N ALA A 73 -7.58 19.86 6.50
CA ALA A 73 -8.17 21.05 5.89
C ALA A 73 -8.29 20.92 4.36
N LEU A 74 -7.34 20.26 3.69
CA LEU A 74 -7.40 20.00 2.26
C LEU A 74 -8.57 19.09 1.90
N THR A 75 -8.90 18.07 2.71
CA THR A 75 -10.07 17.21 2.42
C THR A 75 -11.36 18.01 2.43
N ASN A 76 -11.52 18.96 3.33
CA ASN A 76 -12.68 19.88 3.36
C ASN A 76 -12.67 20.84 2.16
N LEU A 77 -11.50 21.37 1.81
CA LEU A 77 -11.38 22.35 0.72
C LEU A 77 -11.81 21.74 -0.64
N TYR A 78 -11.36 20.52 -0.92
CA TYR A 78 -11.61 19.86 -2.20
C TYR A 78 -12.84 18.93 -2.17
N GLY A 79 -13.41 18.64 -0.99
CA GLY A 79 -14.54 17.71 -0.87
C GLY A 79 -14.18 16.27 -1.27
N VAL A 80 -12.90 15.89 -1.18
CA VAL A 80 -12.38 14.55 -1.45
C VAL A 80 -11.65 14.07 -0.20
N ASP A 81 -12.04 12.90 0.32
CA ASP A 81 -11.36 12.31 1.47
C ASP A 81 -9.99 11.74 1.04
N LEU A 82 -9.06 11.55 1.99
CA LEU A 82 -7.67 11.20 1.71
C LEU A 82 -7.24 9.98 2.52
N LEU A 83 -6.62 9.00 1.85
CA LEU A 83 -5.87 7.91 2.46
C LEU A 83 -4.39 8.09 2.11
N VAL A 84 -3.53 8.29 3.12
CA VAL A 84 -2.12 8.61 2.90
C VAL A 84 -1.20 7.81 3.82
N GLY A 85 -0.18 7.18 3.23
CA GLY A 85 0.90 6.53 3.98
C GLY A 85 1.87 7.55 4.57
N TYR A 86 2.32 7.31 5.79
CA TYR A 86 3.25 8.22 6.50
C TYR A 86 4.05 7.49 7.58
N ILE A 87 5.18 8.07 7.97
CA ILE A 87 5.92 7.64 9.15
C ILE A 87 5.31 8.31 10.38
N GLU A 88 4.67 7.50 11.21
CA GLU A 88 3.99 7.94 12.43
C GLU A 88 4.95 7.94 13.62
N ARG A 89 4.82 8.96 14.48
CA ARG A 89 5.37 8.96 15.84
C ARG A 89 4.25 8.93 16.86
N ASN A 90 4.30 7.95 17.78
CA ASN A 90 3.40 7.84 18.90
C ASN A 90 4.22 7.70 20.21
N GLY A 91 4.36 8.80 20.95
CA GLY A 91 5.32 8.87 22.04
C GLY A 91 6.75 8.74 21.53
N GLU A 92 7.44 7.69 21.96
CA GLU A 92 8.81 7.34 21.52
C GLU A 92 8.84 6.27 20.41
N GLU A 93 7.69 5.75 20.00
CA GLU A 93 7.59 4.69 19.01
C GLU A 93 7.35 5.28 17.60
N LEU A 94 7.97 4.67 16.60
CA LEU A 94 7.84 4.98 15.18
C LEU A 94 7.18 3.82 14.45
N TYR A 95 6.30 4.13 13.48
CA TYR A 95 5.53 3.15 12.71
C TYR A 95 5.45 3.56 11.24
N SER A 96 5.42 2.59 10.32
CA SER A 96 4.85 2.79 9.00
C SER A 96 3.33 2.73 9.13
N SER A 97 2.64 3.85 8.85
CA SER A 97 1.22 4.01 9.09
C SER A 97 0.47 4.52 7.86
N CYS A 98 -0.84 4.35 7.86
CA CYS A 98 -1.73 4.90 6.87
C CYS A 98 -2.94 5.56 7.53
N ALA A 99 -3.14 6.85 7.24
CA ALA A 99 -4.21 7.67 7.81
C ALA A 99 -5.35 7.84 6.81
N LEU A 100 -6.60 7.58 7.26
CA LEU A 100 -7.81 8.01 6.57
C LEU A 100 -8.26 9.36 7.13
N LEU A 101 -8.17 10.39 6.32
CA LEU A 101 -8.63 11.74 6.63
C LEU A 101 -9.98 11.96 5.91
N LYS A 102 -11.02 12.18 6.70
CA LYS A 102 -12.39 12.27 6.19
C LYS A 102 -13.11 13.45 6.79
N ASN A 103 -13.74 14.27 5.96
CA ASN A 103 -14.51 15.43 6.40
C ASN A 103 -13.70 16.33 7.37
N GLY A 104 -12.42 16.55 7.08
CA GLY A 104 -11.56 17.43 7.88
C GLY A 104 -11.03 16.85 9.19
N ILE A 105 -11.20 15.55 9.44
CA ILE A 105 -10.68 14.86 10.63
C ILE A 105 -9.93 13.59 10.27
N LEU A 106 -9.01 13.17 11.14
CA LEU A 106 -8.42 11.84 11.09
C LEU A 106 -9.48 10.84 11.61
N ALA A 107 -10.05 10.07 10.68
CA ALA A 107 -11.16 9.15 10.96
C ALA A 107 -10.69 7.74 11.30
N HIS A 108 -9.52 7.31 10.78
CA HIS A 108 -8.92 6.00 11.03
C HIS A 108 -7.42 6.08 10.84
N ASN A 109 -6.67 5.31 11.61
CA ASN A 109 -5.23 5.17 11.48
C ASN A 109 -4.87 3.68 11.57
N TYR A 110 -4.13 3.20 10.57
CA TYR A 110 -3.64 1.83 10.51
C TYR A 110 -2.11 1.84 10.60
N ARG A 111 -1.55 0.92 11.38
CA ARG A 111 -0.10 0.67 11.49
C ARG A 111 0.23 -0.65 10.82
N ARG A 112 1.19 -0.65 9.93
CA ARG A 112 1.70 -1.84 9.25
C ARG A 112 2.13 -2.89 10.27
N ILE A 113 1.75 -4.16 10.04
CA ILE A 113 2.05 -5.28 10.94
C ILE A 113 3.22 -6.13 10.47
N SER A 114 3.65 -5.99 9.20
CA SER A 114 4.81 -6.68 8.64
C SER A 114 6.09 -5.87 8.86
N VAL A 115 7.18 -6.55 9.15
CA VAL A 115 8.45 -5.92 9.55
C VAL A 115 9.22 -5.25 8.41
N GLY A 116 8.94 -5.58 7.15
CA GLY A 116 9.72 -5.18 5.98
C GLY A 116 9.71 -3.68 5.63
N TRP A 117 9.19 -2.81 6.50
CA TRP A 117 9.29 -1.35 6.36
C TRP A 117 10.55 -0.77 6.99
N LYS A 118 11.24 -1.54 7.85
CA LYS A 118 12.44 -1.13 8.58
C LYS A 118 13.63 -2.02 8.27
N ASP A 119 14.82 -1.48 8.42
CA ASP A 119 16.07 -2.26 8.36
C ASP A 119 16.34 -2.87 9.73
N CYS A 120 16.00 -4.14 9.91
CA CYS A 120 16.16 -4.86 11.18
C CYS A 120 17.63 -4.97 11.67
N ALA A 121 18.63 -4.70 10.80
CA ALA A 121 20.02 -4.71 11.20
C ALA A 121 20.42 -3.45 11.98
N TYR A 122 19.69 -2.34 11.79
CA TYR A 122 19.99 -1.04 12.38
C TYR A 122 18.88 -0.48 13.26
N ALA A 123 17.63 -0.83 12.98
CA ALA A 123 16.47 -0.37 13.74
C ALA A 123 16.48 -0.92 15.16
N ASP A 124 16.30 -0.06 16.13
CA ASP A 124 16.18 -0.43 17.54
C ASP A 124 14.70 -0.60 17.97
N ALA A 125 14.45 -0.70 19.27
CA ALA A 125 13.13 -0.94 19.84
C ALA A 125 12.12 0.22 19.64
N HIS A 126 12.54 1.38 19.15
CA HIS A 126 11.64 2.50 18.85
C HIS A 126 10.87 2.26 17.53
N TYR A 127 11.39 1.43 16.62
CA TYR A 127 10.75 1.13 15.33
C TYR A 127 9.82 -0.08 15.47
N CYS A 128 8.52 0.17 15.55
CA CYS A 128 7.52 -0.80 15.94
C CYS A 128 6.56 -1.17 14.81
N GLU A 129 5.97 -2.36 14.89
CA GLU A 129 4.87 -2.80 14.05
C GLU A 129 3.52 -2.60 14.74
N GLY A 130 2.46 -2.49 13.94
CA GLY A 130 1.08 -2.65 14.40
C GLY A 130 0.81 -4.07 14.87
N ILE A 131 -0.30 -4.24 15.61
CA ILE A 131 -0.62 -5.54 16.24
C ILE A 131 -1.74 -6.31 15.52
N GLU A 132 -2.57 -5.62 14.74
CA GLU A 132 -3.74 -6.25 14.11
C GLU A 132 -4.06 -5.65 12.74
N ALA A 133 -4.65 -6.49 11.87
CA ALA A 133 -5.26 -6.05 10.63
C ALA A 133 -6.49 -5.20 10.95
N ALA A 134 -6.72 -4.14 10.17
CA ALA A 134 -7.81 -3.21 10.40
C ALA A 134 -8.77 -3.12 9.20
N SER A 135 -10.06 -3.05 9.50
CA SER A 135 -11.08 -2.60 8.56
C SER A 135 -11.70 -1.29 9.03
N PHE A 136 -12.31 -0.56 8.11
CA PHE A 136 -13.03 0.65 8.43
C PHE A 136 -14.31 0.79 7.60
N LEU A 137 -15.27 1.54 8.14
CA LEU A 137 -16.52 1.83 7.44
C LEU A 137 -16.40 3.17 6.70
N TYR A 138 -16.55 3.13 5.36
CA TYR A 138 -16.52 4.31 4.53
C TYR A 138 -17.78 4.41 3.67
N LYS A 139 -18.53 5.51 3.83
CA LYS A 139 -19.83 5.74 3.14
C LYS A 139 -20.76 4.51 3.17
N GLY A 140 -20.86 3.86 4.32
CA GLY A 140 -21.75 2.70 4.53
C GLY A 140 -21.22 1.38 3.99
N ARG A 141 -19.97 1.32 3.49
CA ARG A 141 -19.32 0.11 3.01
C ARG A 141 -18.05 -0.18 3.82
N GLU A 142 -17.86 -1.43 4.17
CA GLU A 142 -16.62 -1.89 4.80
C GLU A 142 -15.48 -1.95 3.78
N PHE A 143 -14.30 -1.53 4.21
CA PHE A 143 -13.02 -1.66 3.51
C PHE A 143 -11.99 -2.29 4.43
N GLN A 144 -11.17 -3.17 3.87
CA GLN A 144 -9.96 -3.65 4.51
C GLN A 144 -8.78 -2.79 4.09
N LEU A 145 -7.82 -2.56 4.99
CA LEU A 145 -6.58 -1.84 4.71
C LEU A 145 -5.38 -2.74 5.01
N ALA A 146 -4.42 -2.78 4.10
CA ALA A 146 -3.11 -3.40 4.28
C ALA A 146 -2.03 -2.48 3.75
N LEU A 147 -0.82 -2.55 4.29
CA LEU A 147 0.35 -1.84 3.78
C LEU A 147 1.41 -2.82 3.27
N CYS A 148 1.83 -2.62 2.02
CA CYS A 148 2.98 -3.24 1.37
C CYS A 148 3.15 -4.74 1.73
N GLY A 149 4.15 -5.11 2.55
CA GLY A 149 4.47 -6.47 2.95
C GLY A 149 3.39 -7.22 3.73
N ASP A 150 2.37 -6.53 4.27
CA ASP A 150 1.32 -7.16 5.07
C ASP A 150 0.62 -8.33 4.36
N LEU A 151 0.34 -8.18 3.05
CA LEU A 151 -0.32 -9.23 2.28
C LEU A 151 0.62 -10.39 1.91
N TRP A 152 1.93 -10.20 2.01
CA TRP A 152 2.92 -11.25 1.78
C TRP A 152 3.21 -12.03 3.06
N ASP A 153 3.38 -11.33 4.19
CA ASP A 153 3.78 -11.93 5.47
C ASP A 153 2.58 -12.56 6.21
N PHE A 154 1.39 -11.92 6.13
CA PHE A 154 0.21 -12.31 6.92
C PHE A 154 -1.09 -12.34 6.10
N PRO A 155 -1.14 -12.96 4.90
CA PRO A 155 -2.31 -12.90 4.02
C PRO A 155 -3.59 -13.41 4.68
N GLU A 156 -3.50 -14.36 5.61
CA GLU A 156 -4.65 -14.95 6.32
C GLU A 156 -5.36 -13.94 7.24
N ARG A 157 -4.64 -12.92 7.72
CA ARG A 157 -5.19 -11.87 8.59
C ARG A 157 -6.00 -10.82 7.82
N PHE A 158 -5.87 -10.79 6.50
CA PHE A 158 -6.53 -9.83 5.61
C PHE A 158 -7.63 -10.46 4.76
N LYS A 159 -7.99 -11.74 5.00
CA LYS A 159 -9.08 -12.40 4.27
C LYS A 159 -10.41 -11.73 4.53
N THR A 160 -11.04 -11.21 3.48
CA THR A 160 -12.29 -10.47 3.57
C THR A 160 -13.11 -10.59 2.28
N ASN A 161 -14.42 -10.31 2.36
CA ASN A 161 -15.29 -10.08 1.20
C ASN A 161 -15.40 -8.58 0.85
N ALA A 162 -14.89 -7.70 1.70
CA ALA A 162 -14.83 -6.27 1.46
C ALA A 162 -13.75 -5.92 0.44
N PRO A 163 -13.85 -4.81 -0.30
CA PRO A 163 -12.72 -4.27 -1.04
C PRO A 163 -11.54 -3.98 -0.12
N LEU A 164 -10.34 -4.27 -0.61
CA LEU A 164 -9.10 -4.03 0.12
C LEU A 164 -8.30 -2.91 -0.56
N LEU A 165 -7.88 -1.91 0.22
CA LEU A 165 -6.95 -0.87 -0.19
C LEU A 165 -5.54 -1.31 0.19
N TRP A 166 -4.63 -1.25 -0.79
CA TRP A 166 -3.25 -1.74 -0.63
C TRP A 166 -2.23 -0.70 -1.10
N PRO A 167 -1.96 0.35 -0.29
CA PRO A 167 -0.82 1.22 -0.50
C PRO A 167 0.50 0.46 -0.36
N VAL A 168 1.40 0.65 -1.32
CA VAL A 168 2.72 0.01 -1.33
C VAL A 168 3.83 1.03 -1.62
N CYS A 169 5.07 0.66 -1.32
CA CYS A 169 6.28 1.24 -1.88
C CYS A 169 7.16 0.09 -2.37
N VAL A 170 7.21 -0.09 -3.70
CA VAL A 170 7.98 -1.16 -4.35
C VAL A 170 8.77 -0.60 -5.52
N ASP A 171 9.94 -1.17 -5.77
CA ASP A 171 10.96 -0.72 -6.72
C ASP A 171 10.96 -1.48 -8.05
N TYR A 172 9.80 -1.98 -8.48
CA TYR A 172 9.70 -2.70 -9.76
C TYR A 172 9.69 -1.73 -10.94
N ALA A 173 10.64 -1.88 -11.83
CA ALA A 173 10.60 -1.24 -13.13
C ALA A 173 9.42 -1.75 -13.98
N SER A 174 8.96 -0.96 -14.95
CA SER A 174 7.81 -1.32 -15.81
C SER A 174 8.01 -2.65 -16.54
N THR A 175 9.25 -2.99 -16.91
CA THR A 175 9.60 -4.28 -17.52
C THR A 175 9.51 -5.46 -16.56
N GLU A 176 9.83 -5.25 -15.29
CA GLU A 176 9.76 -6.27 -14.24
C GLU A 176 8.32 -6.49 -13.81
N TRP A 177 7.50 -5.43 -13.77
CA TRP A 177 6.09 -5.52 -13.43
C TRP A 177 5.33 -6.53 -14.28
N GLN A 178 5.63 -6.63 -15.58
CA GLN A 178 5.01 -7.63 -16.45
C GLN A 178 5.23 -9.07 -15.94
N SER A 179 6.38 -9.33 -15.33
CA SER A 179 6.72 -10.63 -14.75
C SER A 179 6.01 -10.87 -13.41
N PHE A 180 5.90 -9.85 -12.57
CA PHE A 180 5.28 -9.96 -11.23
C PHE A 180 3.77 -9.83 -11.24
N ARG A 181 3.17 -9.27 -12.27
CA ARG A 181 1.72 -9.05 -12.39
C ARG A 181 0.88 -10.30 -12.08
N HIS A 182 1.32 -11.45 -12.53
CA HIS A 182 0.62 -12.72 -12.30
C HIS A 182 0.74 -13.17 -10.82
N GLU A 183 1.90 -12.98 -10.22
CA GLU A 183 2.15 -13.30 -8.82
C GLU A 183 1.29 -12.43 -7.90
N TYR A 184 1.26 -11.12 -8.13
CA TYR A 184 0.39 -10.19 -7.42
C TYR A 184 -1.09 -10.57 -7.57
N ALA A 185 -1.54 -10.86 -8.79
CA ALA A 185 -2.91 -11.29 -9.04
C ALA A 185 -3.28 -12.57 -8.29
N LYS A 186 -2.35 -13.54 -8.21
CA LYS A 186 -2.53 -14.77 -7.42
C LYS A 186 -2.60 -14.44 -5.93
N GLN A 187 -1.70 -13.60 -5.41
CA GLN A 187 -1.66 -13.23 -4.00
C GLN A 187 -2.97 -12.57 -3.57
N VAL A 188 -3.41 -11.53 -4.28
CA VAL A 188 -4.62 -10.79 -3.92
C VAL A 188 -5.88 -11.65 -4.02
N SER A 189 -5.91 -12.66 -4.90
CA SER A 189 -7.06 -13.56 -5.06
C SER A 189 -7.35 -14.39 -3.81
N GLN A 190 -6.37 -14.54 -2.92
CA GLN A 190 -6.49 -15.32 -1.69
C GLN A 190 -7.06 -14.49 -0.52
N VAL A 191 -7.05 -13.16 -0.64
CA VAL A 191 -7.41 -12.25 0.46
C VAL A 191 -8.70 -11.50 0.21
N SER A 192 -8.95 -10.98 -1.00
CA SER A 192 -10.18 -10.22 -1.30
C SER A 192 -10.60 -10.38 -2.77
N PRO A 193 -11.91 -10.37 -3.06
CA PRO A 193 -12.42 -10.37 -4.44
C PRO A 193 -12.11 -9.08 -5.19
N THR A 194 -11.80 -7.98 -4.50
CA THR A 194 -11.43 -6.67 -5.09
C THR A 194 -10.29 -6.06 -4.29
N VAL A 195 -9.15 -5.87 -4.93
CA VAL A 195 -7.99 -5.22 -4.32
C VAL A 195 -7.56 -4.02 -5.17
N LEU A 196 -7.31 -2.90 -4.51
CA LEU A 196 -6.89 -1.64 -5.09
C LEU A 196 -5.47 -1.34 -4.60
N LEU A 197 -4.48 -1.55 -5.47
CA LEU A 197 -3.07 -1.31 -5.19
C LEU A 197 -2.68 0.06 -5.73
N VAL A 198 -1.94 0.84 -4.95
CA VAL A 198 -1.29 2.07 -5.39
C VAL A 198 0.16 2.11 -4.93
N ASN A 199 1.07 2.34 -5.89
CA ASN A 199 2.48 2.60 -5.67
C ASN A 199 2.82 4.04 -6.06
N SER A 200 3.76 4.66 -5.35
CA SER A 200 4.21 6.02 -5.61
C SER A 200 5.47 6.05 -6.48
N LEU A 201 5.78 7.20 -7.09
CA LEU A 201 7.00 7.38 -7.87
C LEU A 201 8.09 8.07 -7.04
N SER A 202 9.33 7.62 -7.16
CA SER A 202 10.50 8.32 -6.63
C SER A 202 11.77 7.86 -7.32
N GLU A 203 12.52 8.78 -7.92
CA GLU A 203 13.78 8.46 -8.57
C GLU A 203 14.84 7.97 -7.55
N LYS A 204 14.88 8.58 -6.36
CA LYS A 204 15.85 8.22 -5.32
C LYS A 204 15.56 6.90 -4.63
N SER A 205 14.28 6.55 -4.49
CA SER A 205 13.84 5.28 -3.90
C SER A 205 13.60 4.21 -4.96
N ASN A 206 13.95 4.48 -6.21
CA ASN A 206 13.74 3.59 -7.35
C ASN A 206 12.29 3.07 -7.48
N ALA A 207 11.33 3.86 -6.98
CA ALA A 207 9.92 3.51 -7.01
C ALA A 207 9.27 4.05 -8.30
N HIS A 208 8.71 3.14 -9.09
CA HIS A 208 8.24 3.42 -10.45
C HIS A 208 6.74 3.72 -10.54
N GLY A 209 6.03 3.83 -9.41
CA GLY A 209 4.61 4.12 -9.41
C GLY A 209 3.75 2.95 -9.89
N GLY A 210 2.61 3.31 -10.46
CA GLY A 210 1.60 2.38 -10.93
C GLY A 210 0.42 2.23 -9.97
N ALA A 211 -0.77 1.99 -10.56
CA ALA A 211 -1.97 1.71 -9.78
C ALA A 211 -2.79 0.61 -10.46
N PHE A 212 -3.36 -0.29 -9.68
CA PHE A 212 -3.98 -1.50 -10.21
C PHE A 212 -5.27 -1.84 -9.45
N CYS A 213 -6.31 -2.14 -10.23
CA CYS A 213 -7.52 -2.74 -9.70
C CYS A 213 -7.54 -4.23 -10.05
N PHE A 214 -7.47 -5.07 -9.03
CA PHE A 214 -7.63 -6.51 -9.17
C PHE A 214 -9.08 -6.89 -8.85
N ARG A 215 -9.67 -7.74 -9.70
CA ARG A 215 -10.98 -8.34 -9.45
C ARG A 215 -10.95 -9.82 -9.80
N GLY A 216 -11.32 -10.67 -8.83
CA GLY A 216 -11.32 -12.11 -9.00
C GLY A 216 -9.95 -12.67 -9.43
N GLY A 217 -8.87 -12.13 -8.87
CA GLY A 217 -7.51 -12.57 -9.17
C GLY A 217 -6.98 -12.15 -10.56
N SER A 218 -7.54 -11.08 -11.14
CA SER A 218 -7.08 -10.56 -12.43
C SER A 218 -7.03 -9.03 -12.39
N VAL A 219 -6.03 -8.44 -13.03
CA VAL A 219 -5.99 -6.98 -13.24
C VAL A 219 -7.11 -6.60 -14.21
N THR A 220 -8.00 -5.72 -13.78
CA THR A 220 -9.15 -5.25 -14.58
C THR A 220 -9.00 -3.82 -15.05
N GLN A 221 -8.24 -3.00 -14.30
CA GLN A 221 -7.88 -1.63 -14.65
C GLN A 221 -6.47 -1.38 -14.14
N GLU A 222 -5.69 -0.61 -14.87
CA GLU A 222 -4.33 -0.25 -14.48
C GLU A 222 -3.94 1.14 -14.96
N LEU A 223 -3.11 1.79 -14.15
CA LEU A 223 -2.22 2.86 -14.54
C LEU A 223 -0.81 2.25 -14.54
N PRO A 224 -0.12 2.18 -15.68
CA PRO A 224 1.17 1.50 -15.74
C PRO A 224 2.23 2.22 -14.89
N PRO A 225 3.30 1.53 -14.47
CA PRO A 225 4.48 2.16 -13.89
C PRO A 225 5.04 3.28 -14.78
N ASP A 226 5.85 4.16 -14.21
CA ASP A 226 6.45 5.34 -14.83
C ASP A 226 5.43 6.38 -15.33
N THR A 227 4.17 6.27 -14.90
CA THR A 227 3.10 7.22 -15.23
C THR A 227 2.63 7.93 -13.97
N GLU A 228 2.72 9.27 -13.97
CA GLU A 228 2.21 10.11 -12.89
C GLU A 228 0.77 10.54 -13.20
N ASP A 229 -0.22 9.89 -12.59
CA ASP A 229 -1.65 10.17 -12.80
C ASP A 229 -2.50 9.50 -11.69
N ILE A 230 -3.81 9.57 -11.82
CA ILE A 230 -4.80 8.95 -10.93
C ILE A 230 -5.62 7.91 -11.70
N LEU A 231 -5.61 6.66 -11.21
CA LEU A 231 -6.54 5.63 -11.66
C LEU A 231 -7.86 5.75 -10.87
N PHE A 232 -8.93 6.13 -11.55
CA PHE A 232 -10.27 6.20 -10.93
C PHE A 232 -10.99 4.86 -11.05
N VAL A 233 -11.35 4.27 -9.93
CA VAL A 233 -12.01 2.95 -9.85
C VAL A 233 -13.40 3.08 -9.22
N ASP A 234 -14.45 2.68 -9.94
CA ASP A 234 -15.78 2.55 -9.35
C ASP A 234 -15.89 1.23 -8.58
N VAL A 235 -15.98 1.33 -7.26
CA VAL A 235 -16.12 0.17 -6.36
C VAL A 235 -17.57 -0.22 -6.08
N SER A 236 -18.56 0.52 -6.59
CA SER A 236 -19.97 0.11 -6.50
C SER A 236 -20.29 -1.10 -7.37
N ILE A 237 -19.47 -1.37 -8.38
CA ILE A 237 -19.62 -2.53 -9.27
C ILE A 237 -19.21 -3.80 -8.52
N ALA A 238 -20.14 -4.72 -8.32
CA ALA A 238 -19.84 -6.03 -7.77
C ALA A 238 -18.85 -6.79 -8.69
N PRO A 239 -17.91 -7.60 -8.14
CA PRO A 239 -17.03 -8.41 -8.97
C PRO A 239 -17.86 -9.32 -9.85
N GLN A 240 -17.61 -9.31 -11.16
CA GLN A 240 -18.26 -10.27 -12.07
C GLN A 240 -17.83 -11.68 -11.66
N ARG A 241 -18.80 -12.51 -11.23
CA ARG A 241 -18.55 -13.94 -11.05
C ARG A 241 -18.19 -14.53 -12.40
N LYS A 242 -16.92 -14.86 -12.64
CA LYS A 242 -16.55 -15.76 -13.73
C LYS A 242 -17.14 -17.12 -13.39
N ILE A 243 -18.19 -17.52 -14.08
CA ILE A 243 -18.69 -18.91 -14.08
C ILE A 243 -17.63 -19.68 -14.85
N PHE A 244 -16.67 -20.27 -14.14
CA PHE A 244 -15.79 -21.26 -14.77
C PHE A 244 -16.62 -22.52 -15.01
N PRO A 245 -16.67 -23.06 -16.25
CA PRO A 245 -17.19 -24.39 -16.46
C PRO A 245 -16.31 -25.36 -15.64
N ILE A 246 -16.95 -26.23 -14.86
CA ILE A 246 -16.27 -27.28 -14.11
C ILE A 246 -15.71 -28.27 -15.14
N PHE A 247 -14.46 -28.05 -15.55
CA PHE A 247 -13.73 -29.08 -16.28
C PHE A 247 -13.15 -30.04 -15.23
N HIS A 248 -13.71 -31.25 -15.20
CA HIS A 248 -13.05 -32.42 -14.59
C HIS A 248 -11.78 -32.68 -15.39
N CYS A 249 -10.63 -32.27 -14.91
CA CYS A 249 -9.35 -32.71 -15.45
C CYS A 249 -8.73 -33.71 -14.48
N ALA A 250 -8.60 -34.94 -15.00
CA ALA A 250 -7.93 -36.03 -14.31
C ALA A 250 -6.42 -35.75 -14.15
N THR A 251 -5.94 -36.10 -12.99
CA THR A 251 -4.56 -36.45 -12.60
C THR A 251 -3.54 -36.63 -13.74
N GLN A 252 -2.63 -35.67 -13.89
CA GLN A 252 -1.25 -35.81 -14.33
C GLN A 252 -0.58 -34.43 -14.22
N ASP A 253 0.19 -34.18 -13.20
CA ASP A 253 1.42 -33.38 -13.18
C ASP A 253 1.90 -32.97 -11.78
N LEU A 254 2.19 -33.94 -10.93
CA LEU A 254 2.79 -33.68 -9.63
C LEU A 254 4.33 -33.47 -9.71
N GLN A 255 4.98 -33.98 -10.75
CA GLN A 255 6.45 -33.89 -10.87
C GLN A 255 6.95 -32.59 -11.49
N ALA A 256 6.18 -31.93 -12.35
CA ALA A 256 6.54 -30.60 -12.90
C ALA A 256 6.47 -29.48 -11.86
N ARG A 257 5.58 -29.61 -10.86
CA ARG A 257 5.41 -28.60 -9.81
C ARG A 257 6.56 -28.54 -8.81
N LEU A 258 7.27 -29.65 -8.60
CA LEU A 258 8.42 -29.69 -7.67
C LEU A 258 9.69 -29.06 -8.27
N GLN A 259 9.86 -29.05 -9.58
CA GLN A 259 11.02 -28.43 -10.22
C GLN A 259 10.88 -26.90 -10.32
N VAL A 260 9.66 -26.36 -10.46
CA VAL A 260 9.40 -24.91 -10.50
C VAL A 260 9.58 -24.29 -9.11
N ALA A 261 9.11 -24.98 -8.05
CA ALA A 261 9.26 -24.49 -6.67
C ALA A 261 10.73 -24.39 -6.24
N GLN A 262 11.60 -25.28 -6.69
CA GLN A 262 13.04 -25.23 -6.36
C GLN A 262 13.81 -24.13 -7.11
N HIS A 263 13.27 -23.61 -8.23
CA HIS A 263 13.90 -22.52 -8.99
C HIS A 263 13.45 -21.14 -8.50
N VAL A 264 12.23 -21.03 -7.99
CA VAL A 264 11.68 -19.77 -7.41
C VAL A 264 12.35 -19.46 -6.09
N VAL A 265 12.58 -20.44 -5.22
CA VAL A 265 13.29 -20.24 -3.93
C VAL A 265 14.73 -19.76 -4.14
N LYS A 266 15.42 -20.17 -5.23
CA LYS A 266 16.80 -19.74 -5.51
C LYS A 266 16.92 -18.35 -6.15
N ARG A 267 15.83 -17.76 -6.67
CA ARG A 267 15.82 -16.38 -7.22
C ARG A 267 15.20 -15.36 -6.28
N GLY A 268 14.28 -15.77 -5.41
CA GLY A 268 13.73 -14.93 -4.35
C GLY A 268 14.79 -14.50 -3.32
N ASP A 269 15.79 -15.35 -3.05
CA ASP A 269 16.89 -15.06 -2.11
C ASP A 269 17.88 -13.99 -2.61
N ALA A 270 17.78 -13.54 -3.85
CA ALA A 270 18.65 -12.49 -4.39
C ALA A 270 18.01 -11.09 -4.36
N ALA A 271 16.68 -10.99 -4.26
CA ALA A 271 15.95 -9.72 -4.13
C ALA A 271 15.58 -9.40 -2.67
N PHE A 272 15.37 -10.42 -1.84
CA PHE A 272 15.31 -10.26 -0.39
C PHE A 272 16.73 -10.49 0.17
N ARG A 273 17.43 -9.42 0.53
CA ARG A 273 18.54 -9.51 1.47
C ARG A 273 18.02 -10.29 2.66
N SER A 274 18.65 -11.42 2.98
CA SER A 274 18.32 -12.26 4.10
C SER A 274 18.04 -11.41 5.34
N VAL A 275 16.78 -11.26 5.72
CA VAL A 275 16.38 -10.62 6.97
C VAL A 275 16.90 -11.53 8.08
N PRO A 276 17.84 -11.08 8.96
CA PRO A 276 18.19 -11.86 10.12
C PRO A 276 16.93 -12.00 10.98
N ASP A 277 16.66 -13.20 11.42
CA ASP A 277 15.56 -13.54 12.32
C ASP A 277 15.66 -12.64 13.57
N CYS A 278 14.79 -11.61 13.68
CA CYS A 278 14.69 -10.80 14.88
C CYS A 278 14.04 -11.66 15.95
N GLY A 279 14.84 -12.53 16.57
CA GLY A 279 14.40 -13.40 17.66
C GLY A 279 13.71 -12.59 18.75
N VAL A 280 12.46 -12.95 19.04
CA VAL A 280 11.70 -12.45 20.19
C VAL A 280 12.43 -12.92 21.46
N ALA A 281 12.95 -11.97 22.21
CA ALA A 281 13.33 -12.16 23.62
C ALA A 281 12.32 -11.41 24.49
#